data_de0ee6984113f94ff737bae3cd6da83f
#
_entry.id   de0ee6984113f94ff737bae3cd6da83f
#
_cell.length_a   1.000
_cell.length_b   1.000
_cell.length_c   1.000
_cell.angle_alpha   90.00
_cell.angle_beta   90.00
_cell.angle_gamma   90.00
#
_symmetry.space_group_name_H-M   'P 1'
#
loop_
_entity.id
_entity.type
_entity.pdbx_description
1 polymer ?
#
loop_
_entity_poly.entity_id
_entity_poly.type
_entity_poly.pdbx_seq_one_letter_code
_entity_poly.pdbx_strand_id
1 'polypeptide(L)'
;MSALLMIACDKTEEKDTMIVEGNIDGLKIGTIYLQKYVNDKLTNIDSVKAEGSGKFTFKYPLKSPEVFYIYLDLKKQAGTDLGDRLMFFGEPTTIQINSSYDMFEIKAKINGSTSQKEYNEYAHVMRQFSMRNAELLEKQVNAFKEGNTALTDSLNAVSEKNNFRRHLFVLNYALTHPESYITPYVVLVDAPNTRVKYLDSIYGKLSKDVAASTYGKEFKTYIELARKAERERAAKEAEDTKIPDAKNE
;
A
#
# COMPACT_ATOMS: atom_id res chain seq x y z
N MET A 1 -32.41 -46.60 -27.08
CA MET A 1 -32.44 -45.65 -25.98
C MET A 1 -31.03 -45.20 -25.71
N SER A 2 -30.67 -44.00 -26.22
CA SER A 2 -29.34 -43.44 -26.12
C SER A 2 -29.32 -42.42 -24.94
N ALA A 3 -28.60 -42.73 -23.87
CA ALA A 3 -28.47 -41.85 -22.71
C ALA A 3 -27.42 -40.77 -23.03
N LEU A 4 -27.85 -39.52 -23.17
CA LEU A 4 -27.00 -38.34 -23.20
C LEU A 4 -26.47 -38.07 -21.79
N LEU A 5 -25.20 -38.32 -21.57
CA LEU A 5 -24.48 -37.84 -20.39
C LEU A 5 -24.20 -36.34 -20.56
N MET A 6 -24.98 -35.51 -19.86
CA MET A 6 -24.66 -34.08 -19.69
C MET A 6 -23.46 -33.98 -18.73
N ILE A 7 -22.29 -33.65 -19.29
CA ILE A 7 -21.15 -33.24 -18.49
C ILE A 7 -21.44 -31.80 -18.02
N ALA A 8 -21.90 -31.68 -16.79
CA ALA A 8 -21.94 -30.39 -16.10
C ALA A 8 -20.49 -29.98 -15.80
N CYS A 9 -19.95 -29.05 -16.57
CA CYS A 9 -18.73 -28.34 -16.21
C CYS A 9 -18.99 -27.55 -14.93
N ASP A 10 -18.33 -27.92 -13.88
CA ASP A 10 -18.39 -27.27 -12.58
C ASP A 10 -17.73 -25.89 -12.69
N LYS A 11 -18.54 -24.82 -12.75
CA LYS A 11 -18.10 -23.42 -12.82
C LYS A 11 -17.77 -22.81 -11.43
N THR A 12 -17.50 -23.64 -10.43
CA THR A 12 -17.38 -23.20 -9.03
C THR A 12 -15.97 -22.71 -8.65
N GLU A 13 -14.94 -22.88 -9.49
CA GLU A 13 -13.56 -22.50 -9.18
C GLU A 13 -13.20 -21.03 -9.52
N GLU A 14 -14.02 -20.29 -10.26
CA GLU A 14 -13.67 -18.93 -10.70
C GLU A 14 -14.01 -17.82 -9.71
N LYS A 15 -14.86 -18.07 -8.71
CA LYS A 15 -15.42 -16.99 -7.86
C LYS A 15 -14.44 -16.37 -6.89
N ASP A 16 -13.42 -17.11 -6.45
CA ASP A 16 -12.39 -16.66 -5.50
C ASP A 16 -10.99 -16.73 -6.13
N THR A 17 -10.88 -16.42 -7.41
CA THR A 17 -9.60 -16.49 -8.16
C THR A 17 -9.29 -15.16 -8.82
N MET A 18 -8.12 -14.63 -8.53
CA MET A 18 -7.51 -13.54 -9.27
C MET A 18 -6.80 -14.08 -10.51
N ILE A 19 -7.09 -13.50 -11.66
CA ILE A 19 -6.34 -13.75 -12.90
C ILE A 19 -5.62 -12.45 -13.26
N VAL A 20 -4.30 -12.50 -13.35
CA VAL A 20 -3.50 -11.35 -13.80
C VAL A 20 -2.90 -11.69 -15.14
N GLU A 21 -3.29 -10.96 -16.16
CA GLU A 21 -2.78 -11.16 -17.52
C GLU A 21 -2.27 -9.84 -18.08
N GLY A 22 -1.29 -9.91 -18.98
CA GLY A 22 -0.76 -8.71 -19.57
C GLY A 22 0.38 -8.91 -20.54
N ASN A 23 0.94 -7.78 -20.94
CA ASN A 23 2.09 -7.74 -21.84
C ASN A 23 3.04 -6.62 -21.43
N ILE A 24 4.33 -6.93 -21.43
CA ILE A 24 5.41 -5.95 -21.24
C ILE A 24 6.08 -5.77 -22.59
N ASP A 25 5.72 -4.69 -23.27
CA ASP A 25 6.23 -4.40 -24.60
C ASP A 25 7.75 -4.22 -24.57
N GLY A 26 8.42 -4.83 -25.55
CA GLY A 26 9.88 -4.83 -25.65
C GLY A 26 10.60 -5.84 -24.74
N LEU A 27 9.94 -6.51 -23.80
CA LEU A 27 10.56 -7.58 -23.00
C LEU A 27 10.67 -8.86 -23.81
N LYS A 28 11.92 -9.28 -24.09
CA LYS A 28 12.22 -10.50 -24.87
C LYS A 28 12.87 -11.60 -24.03
N ILE A 29 13.63 -11.23 -23.02
CA ILE A 29 14.39 -12.14 -22.14
C ILE A 29 14.31 -11.64 -20.71
N GLY A 30 14.06 -12.53 -19.77
CA GLY A 30 13.96 -12.25 -18.34
C GLY A 30 12.93 -13.14 -17.68
N THR A 31 12.64 -12.88 -16.41
CA THR A 31 11.59 -13.56 -15.67
C THR A 31 10.65 -12.53 -15.09
N ILE A 32 9.36 -12.73 -15.27
CA ILE A 32 8.29 -11.93 -14.67
C ILE A 32 7.81 -12.69 -13.45
N TYR A 33 7.87 -12.09 -12.27
CA TYR A 33 7.38 -12.69 -11.03
C TYR A 33 6.10 -12.01 -10.56
N LEU A 34 5.17 -12.80 -10.08
CA LEU A 34 4.11 -12.34 -9.18
C LEU A 34 4.61 -12.43 -7.74
N GLN A 35 4.56 -11.33 -7.00
CA GLN A 35 5.05 -11.27 -5.62
C GLN A 35 3.98 -10.73 -4.68
N LYS A 36 4.02 -11.12 -3.41
CA LYS A 36 3.29 -10.50 -2.30
C LYS A 36 4.09 -10.60 -1.00
N TYR A 37 3.71 -9.80 -0.01
CA TYR A 37 4.23 -9.97 1.33
C TYR A 37 3.59 -11.18 2.01
N VAL A 38 4.42 -12.07 2.55
CA VAL A 38 4.03 -13.22 3.37
C VAL A 38 4.91 -13.20 4.62
N ASN A 39 4.32 -13.02 5.80
CA ASN A 39 5.06 -12.89 7.07
C ASN A 39 6.18 -11.84 6.98
N ASP A 40 5.84 -10.63 6.55
CA ASP A 40 6.74 -9.47 6.39
C ASP A 40 7.89 -9.66 5.39
N LYS A 41 7.85 -10.72 4.59
CA LYS A 41 8.83 -10.98 3.53
C LYS A 41 8.18 -10.92 2.16
N LEU A 42 8.77 -10.15 1.26
CA LEU A 42 8.37 -10.13 -0.14
C LEU A 42 8.74 -11.47 -0.79
N THR A 43 7.74 -12.21 -1.23
CA THR A 43 7.87 -13.61 -1.65
C THR A 43 7.39 -13.77 -3.09
N ASN A 44 8.15 -14.52 -3.90
CA ASN A 44 7.71 -14.92 -5.23
C ASN A 44 6.62 -15.98 -5.09
N ILE A 45 5.43 -15.65 -5.62
CA ILE A 45 4.26 -16.54 -5.61
C ILE A 45 4.25 -17.40 -6.87
N ASP A 46 4.56 -16.79 -8.02
CA ASP A 46 4.58 -17.43 -9.31
C ASP A 46 5.55 -16.73 -10.27
N SER A 47 5.88 -17.34 -11.39
CA SER A 47 6.79 -16.76 -12.36
C SER A 47 6.53 -17.22 -13.79
N VAL A 48 6.79 -16.35 -14.76
CA VAL A 48 6.75 -16.62 -16.19
C VAL A 48 8.07 -16.17 -16.82
N LYS A 49 8.71 -17.04 -17.61
CA LYS A 49 9.89 -16.68 -18.40
C LYS A 49 9.46 -15.99 -19.68
N ALA A 50 10.08 -14.85 -19.97
CA ALA A 50 9.92 -14.16 -21.24
C ALA A 50 10.84 -14.81 -22.29
N GLU A 51 10.26 -15.58 -23.20
CA GLU A 51 10.95 -16.26 -24.30
C GLU A 51 10.52 -15.64 -25.64
N GLY A 52 11.07 -14.45 -25.94
CA GLY A 52 10.73 -13.67 -27.12
C GLY A 52 9.47 -12.82 -27.02
N SER A 53 8.71 -12.92 -25.94
CA SER A 53 7.47 -12.18 -25.69
C SER A 53 7.35 -11.80 -24.22
N GLY A 54 6.87 -10.57 -23.95
CA GLY A 54 6.55 -10.09 -22.60
C GLY A 54 5.14 -10.43 -22.11
N LYS A 55 4.43 -11.35 -22.79
CA LYS A 55 3.10 -11.81 -22.35
C LYS A 55 3.22 -12.69 -21.12
N PHE A 56 2.30 -12.51 -20.18
CA PHE A 56 2.22 -13.33 -18.97
C PHE A 56 0.78 -13.52 -18.53
N THR A 57 0.55 -14.59 -17.78
CA THR A 57 -0.70 -14.87 -17.08
C THR A 57 -0.39 -15.56 -15.77
N PHE A 58 -0.97 -15.05 -14.68
CA PHE A 58 -0.92 -15.64 -13.34
C PHE A 58 -2.34 -15.94 -12.87
N LYS A 59 -2.51 -17.02 -12.11
CA LYS A 59 -3.76 -17.35 -11.40
C LYS A 59 -3.44 -17.54 -9.92
N TYR A 60 -4.21 -16.88 -9.06
CA TYR A 60 -4.00 -16.95 -7.63
C TYR A 60 -5.33 -16.99 -6.88
N PRO A 61 -5.53 -17.93 -5.93
CA PRO A 61 -6.72 -17.97 -5.10
C PRO A 61 -6.72 -16.75 -4.17
N LEU A 62 -7.75 -15.92 -4.26
CA LEU A 62 -7.85 -14.66 -3.55
C LEU A 62 -9.29 -14.40 -3.10
N LYS A 63 -9.52 -14.25 -1.79
CA LYS A 63 -10.86 -14.04 -1.22
C LYS A 63 -11.23 -12.58 -1.04
N SER A 64 -10.26 -11.72 -0.86
CA SER A 64 -10.45 -10.28 -0.67
C SER A 64 -9.31 -9.51 -1.34
N PRO A 65 -9.51 -8.23 -1.71
CA PRO A 65 -8.45 -7.42 -2.30
C PRO A 65 -7.20 -7.33 -1.42
N GLU A 66 -6.03 -7.54 -2.05
CA GLU A 66 -4.71 -7.47 -1.41
C GLU A 66 -3.70 -6.82 -2.36
N VAL A 67 -2.59 -6.31 -1.80
CA VAL A 67 -1.48 -5.75 -2.58
C VAL A 67 -0.58 -6.86 -3.10
N PHE A 68 -0.31 -6.80 -4.39
CA PHE A 68 0.64 -7.63 -5.12
C PHE A 68 1.64 -6.77 -5.88
N TYR A 69 2.68 -7.43 -6.37
CA TYR A 69 3.70 -6.80 -7.21
C TYR A 69 3.98 -7.66 -8.43
N ILE A 70 4.15 -7.01 -9.58
CA ILE A 70 4.84 -7.61 -10.73
C ILE A 70 6.30 -7.15 -10.65
N TYR A 71 7.22 -8.10 -10.63
CA TYR A 71 8.66 -7.84 -10.60
C TYR A 71 9.33 -8.40 -11.85
N LEU A 72 10.17 -7.58 -12.48
CA LEU A 72 10.96 -7.97 -13.65
C LEU A 72 12.38 -8.29 -13.22
N ASP A 73 12.75 -9.57 -13.24
CA ASP A 73 14.14 -9.98 -13.08
C ASP A 73 14.84 -9.95 -14.44
N LEU A 74 15.60 -8.90 -14.66
CA LEU A 74 16.31 -8.62 -15.91
C LEU A 74 17.77 -8.99 -15.85
N LYS A 75 18.23 -9.66 -14.77
CA LYS A 75 19.65 -10.00 -14.52
C LYS A 75 20.59 -8.78 -14.65
N LYS A 76 20.11 -7.59 -14.32
CA LYS A 76 20.92 -6.38 -14.23
C LYS A 76 21.92 -6.49 -13.08
N GLN A 77 22.99 -5.71 -13.12
CA GLN A 77 23.95 -5.63 -12.01
C GLN A 77 23.24 -5.20 -10.72
N ALA A 78 23.64 -5.79 -9.59
CA ALA A 78 23.05 -5.50 -8.27
C ALA A 78 23.04 -3.99 -8.00
N GLY A 79 21.88 -3.47 -7.59
CA GLY A 79 21.70 -2.04 -7.24
C GLY A 79 20.94 -1.20 -8.29
N THR A 80 20.49 -1.79 -9.40
CA THR A 80 19.72 -1.08 -10.46
C THR A 80 18.24 -1.46 -10.52
N ASP A 81 17.70 -2.08 -9.47
CA ASP A 81 16.33 -2.61 -9.42
C ASP A 81 15.23 -1.54 -9.21
N LEU A 82 15.60 -0.25 -9.26
CA LEU A 82 14.63 0.84 -9.18
C LEU A 82 13.77 0.88 -10.45
N GLY A 83 12.44 0.78 -10.26
CA GLY A 83 11.47 0.81 -11.35
C GLY A 83 11.18 -0.54 -12.02
N ASP A 84 11.78 -1.64 -11.54
CA ASP A 84 11.52 -3.00 -12.06
C ASP A 84 10.38 -3.71 -11.28
N ARG A 85 9.70 -3.00 -10.36
CA ARG A 85 8.60 -3.54 -9.56
C ARG A 85 7.39 -2.63 -9.62
N LEU A 86 6.25 -3.19 -9.99
CA LEU A 86 4.96 -2.53 -10.11
C LEU A 86 4.01 -3.04 -9.05
N MET A 87 3.55 -2.17 -8.14
CA MET A 87 2.52 -2.48 -7.16
C MET A 87 1.13 -2.41 -7.79
N PHE A 88 0.24 -3.34 -7.42
CA PHE A 88 -1.18 -3.29 -7.76
C PHE A 88 -2.06 -3.93 -6.70
N PHE A 89 -3.33 -3.53 -6.65
CA PHE A 89 -4.35 -4.22 -5.88
C PHE A 89 -4.94 -5.36 -6.70
N GLY A 90 -4.68 -6.59 -6.25
CA GLY A 90 -5.32 -7.80 -6.74
C GLY A 90 -6.72 -7.95 -6.17
N GLU A 91 -7.65 -8.46 -6.97
CA GLU A 91 -9.03 -8.80 -6.62
C GLU A 91 -9.41 -10.14 -7.26
N PRO A 92 -10.45 -10.84 -6.76
CA PRO A 92 -10.94 -12.08 -7.38
C PRO A 92 -11.66 -11.78 -8.71
N THR A 93 -10.93 -11.28 -9.68
CA THR A 93 -11.36 -10.90 -11.03
C THR A 93 -10.20 -11.00 -12.01
N THR A 94 -10.45 -10.76 -13.30
CA THR A 94 -9.39 -10.62 -14.29
C THR A 94 -8.83 -9.21 -14.30
N ILE A 95 -7.52 -9.10 -14.02
CA ILE A 95 -6.76 -7.85 -13.99
C ILE A 95 -5.80 -7.84 -15.19
N GLN A 96 -5.88 -6.77 -15.97
CA GLN A 96 -5.00 -6.58 -17.13
C GLN A 96 -3.91 -5.57 -16.78
N ILE A 97 -2.64 -5.97 -16.94
CA ILE A 97 -1.47 -5.13 -16.72
C ILE A 97 -0.63 -5.05 -17.98
N ASN A 98 -0.63 -3.89 -18.61
CA ASN A 98 0.19 -3.63 -19.78
C ASN A 98 1.20 -2.53 -19.48
N SER A 99 2.45 -2.73 -19.89
CA SER A 99 3.52 -1.75 -19.72
C SER A 99 4.59 -1.91 -20.82
N SER A 100 5.69 -1.17 -20.68
CA SER A 100 6.85 -1.32 -21.53
C SER A 100 8.11 -1.54 -20.71
N TYR A 101 9.05 -2.28 -21.28
CA TYR A 101 10.30 -2.67 -20.64
C TYR A 101 11.17 -1.49 -20.18
N ASP A 102 11.22 -0.42 -20.96
CA ASP A 102 12.08 0.74 -20.74
C ASP A 102 11.62 1.67 -19.60
N MET A 103 10.31 1.71 -19.33
CA MET A 103 9.69 2.53 -18.27
C MET A 103 8.57 1.73 -17.59
N PHE A 104 8.92 0.58 -17.03
CA PHE A 104 7.97 -0.43 -16.59
C PHE A 104 6.92 0.10 -15.62
N GLU A 105 7.33 0.75 -14.53
CA GLU A 105 6.40 1.29 -13.53
C GLU A 105 5.63 2.50 -14.08
N ILE A 106 6.31 3.39 -14.82
CA ILE A 106 5.76 4.68 -15.27
C ILE A 106 4.68 4.52 -16.35
N LYS A 107 4.89 3.57 -17.29
CA LYS A 107 3.96 3.31 -18.40
C LYS A 107 2.90 2.29 -18.08
N ALA A 108 2.89 1.73 -16.88
CA ALA A 108 1.95 0.70 -16.49
C ALA A 108 0.51 1.19 -16.54
N LYS A 109 -0.33 0.39 -17.20
CA LYS A 109 -1.79 0.55 -17.23
C LYS A 109 -2.41 -0.69 -16.61
N ILE A 110 -3.14 -0.49 -15.52
CA ILE A 110 -3.80 -1.54 -14.75
C ILE A 110 -5.30 -1.34 -14.86
N ASN A 111 -6.02 -2.37 -15.30
CA ASN A 111 -7.46 -2.37 -15.47
C ASN A 111 -8.06 -3.63 -14.84
N GLY A 112 -9.37 -3.58 -14.50
CA GLY A 112 -10.13 -4.73 -13.99
C GLY A 112 -10.23 -4.80 -12.47
N SER A 113 -9.44 -4.02 -11.70
CA SER A 113 -9.53 -3.94 -10.25
C SER A 113 -10.20 -2.64 -9.81
N THR A 114 -11.28 -2.76 -9.03
CA THR A 114 -11.97 -1.62 -8.42
C THR A 114 -11.11 -0.97 -7.34
N SER A 115 -10.49 -1.78 -6.48
CA SER A 115 -9.57 -1.30 -5.44
C SER A 115 -8.35 -0.61 -6.03
N GLN A 116 -7.85 -1.05 -7.19
CA GLN A 116 -6.77 -0.35 -7.88
C GLN A 116 -7.21 1.04 -8.36
N LYS A 117 -8.43 1.17 -8.89
CA LYS A 117 -8.96 2.46 -9.31
C LYS A 117 -9.08 3.42 -8.12
N GLU A 118 -9.68 2.97 -7.03
CA GLU A 118 -9.80 3.75 -5.78
C GLU A 118 -8.43 4.14 -5.23
N TYR A 119 -7.47 3.21 -5.24
CA TYR A 119 -6.10 3.49 -4.82
C TYR A 119 -5.41 4.53 -5.72
N ASN A 120 -5.62 4.49 -7.02
CA ASN A 120 -5.06 5.49 -7.93
C ASN A 120 -5.59 6.89 -7.65
N GLU A 121 -6.87 7.03 -7.34
CA GLU A 121 -7.51 8.29 -6.96
C GLU A 121 -6.95 8.81 -5.63
N TYR A 122 -6.86 7.96 -4.62
CA TYR A 122 -6.23 8.25 -3.34
C TYR A 122 -4.75 8.66 -3.51
N ALA A 123 -3.96 7.87 -4.22
CA ALA A 123 -2.54 8.09 -4.46
C ALA A 123 -2.28 9.36 -5.27
N HIS A 124 -3.21 9.77 -6.14
CA HIS A 124 -3.11 11.05 -6.86
C HIS A 124 -3.06 12.22 -5.88
N VAL A 125 -3.92 12.25 -4.88
CA VAL A 125 -3.93 13.31 -3.85
C VAL A 125 -2.70 13.21 -2.97
N MET A 126 -2.30 11.99 -2.57
CA MET A 126 -1.11 11.78 -1.75
C MET A 126 0.18 12.27 -2.42
N ARG A 127 0.29 12.09 -3.76
CA ARG A 127 1.41 12.63 -4.54
C ARG A 127 1.51 14.15 -4.47
N GLN A 128 0.40 14.88 -4.42
CA GLN A 128 0.43 16.35 -4.31
C GLN A 128 1.09 16.80 -2.99
N PHE A 129 0.79 16.10 -1.88
CA PHE A 129 1.48 16.35 -0.60
C PHE A 129 2.97 16.04 -0.68
N SER A 130 3.35 14.93 -1.33
CA SER A 130 4.75 14.53 -1.49
C SER A 130 5.53 15.50 -2.38
N MET A 131 4.94 15.94 -3.49
CA MET A 131 5.55 16.96 -4.37
C MET A 131 5.75 18.28 -3.62
N ARG A 132 4.75 18.71 -2.83
CA ARG A 132 4.88 19.90 -2.00
C ARG A 132 6.01 19.78 -0.97
N ASN A 133 6.16 18.62 -0.33
CA ASN A 133 7.28 18.38 0.59
C ASN A 133 8.63 18.40 -0.11
N ALA A 134 8.74 17.86 -1.33
CA ALA A 134 9.97 17.92 -2.12
C ALA A 134 10.38 19.37 -2.45
N GLU A 135 9.42 20.21 -2.89
CA GLU A 135 9.66 21.64 -3.13
C GLU A 135 10.10 22.38 -1.86
N LEU A 136 9.46 22.07 -0.73
CA LEU A 136 9.81 22.69 0.56
C LEU A 136 11.20 22.28 1.01
N LEU A 137 11.55 20.99 0.85
CA LEU A 137 12.88 20.48 1.17
C LEU A 137 13.98 21.16 0.36
N GLU A 138 13.78 21.35 -0.95
CA GLU A 138 14.73 22.09 -1.80
C GLU A 138 14.95 23.52 -1.28
N LYS A 139 13.87 24.23 -0.95
CA LYS A 139 13.95 25.60 -0.37
C LYS A 139 14.64 25.62 1.00
N GLN A 140 14.37 24.62 1.85
CA GLN A 140 15.02 24.48 3.17
C GLN A 140 16.54 24.28 3.03
N VAL A 141 16.96 23.41 2.10
CA VAL A 141 18.38 23.16 1.82
C VAL A 141 19.09 24.44 1.34
N ASN A 142 18.45 25.23 0.48
CA ASN A 142 19.00 26.49 -0.01
C ASN A 142 19.09 27.55 1.10
N ALA A 143 18.03 27.74 1.88
CA ALA A 143 18.03 28.66 3.02
C ALA A 143 19.10 28.30 4.07
N PHE A 144 19.28 26.99 4.34
CA PHE A 144 20.32 26.51 5.24
C PHE A 144 21.74 26.83 4.72
N LYS A 145 22.00 26.60 3.42
CA LYS A 145 23.29 26.95 2.78
C LYS A 145 23.61 28.44 2.85
N GLU A 146 22.58 29.29 2.80
CA GLU A 146 22.68 30.75 2.90
C GLU A 146 22.81 31.26 4.36
N GLY A 147 22.72 30.35 5.35
CA GLY A 147 22.72 30.70 6.78
C GLY A 147 21.45 31.42 7.23
N ASN A 148 20.38 31.37 6.44
CA ASN A 148 19.10 32.03 6.76
C ASN A 148 18.23 31.18 7.66
N THR A 149 18.51 31.21 8.97
CA THR A 149 17.80 30.43 10.00
C THR A 149 16.32 30.78 10.08
N ALA A 150 15.96 32.07 9.99
CA ALA A 150 14.56 32.51 10.06
C ALA A 150 13.72 31.95 8.91
N LEU A 151 14.27 31.90 7.69
CA LEU A 151 13.60 31.29 6.53
C LEU A 151 13.52 29.78 6.70
N THR A 152 14.59 29.13 7.19
CA THR A 152 14.60 27.69 7.46
C THR A 152 13.50 27.31 8.45
N ASP A 153 13.35 28.00 9.55
CA ASP A 153 12.32 27.77 10.57
C ASP A 153 10.90 27.97 10.00
N SER A 154 10.71 29.02 9.21
CA SER A 154 9.44 29.27 8.52
C SER A 154 9.06 28.14 7.58
N LEU A 155 10.03 27.64 6.79
CA LEU A 155 9.80 26.51 5.86
C LEU A 155 9.54 25.20 6.59
N ASN A 156 10.20 24.96 7.73
CA ASN A 156 9.92 23.83 8.61
C ASN A 156 8.47 23.83 9.09
N ALA A 157 7.98 24.96 9.58
CA ALA A 157 6.59 25.10 10.03
C ALA A 157 5.58 24.85 8.88
N VAL A 158 5.90 25.29 7.66
CA VAL A 158 5.06 25.02 6.47
C VAL A 158 5.06 23.52 6.13
N SER A 159 6.22 22.85 6.23
CA SER A 159 6.34 21.41 5.99
C SER A 159 5.54 20.59 7.02
N GLU A 160 5.65 20.93 8.31
CA GLU A 160 4.86 20.31 9.38
C GLU A 160 3.36 20.46 9.14
N LYS A 161 2.91 21.66 8.74
CA LYS A 161 1.51 21.89 8.38
C LYS A 161 1.06 21.08 7.18
N ASN A 162 1.92 20.89 6.17
CA ASN A 162 1.63 20.04 5.01
C ASN A 162 1.49 18.56 5.44
N ASN A 163 2.40 18.06 6.28
CA ASN A 163 2.34 16.70 6.82
C ASN A 163 1.10 16.48 7.69
N PHE A 164 0.71 17.46 8.50
CA PHE A 164 -0.52 17.39 9.28
C PHE A 164 -1.77 17.31 8.39
N ARG A 165 -1.83 18.13 7.32
CA ARG A 165 -2.92 18.08 6.35
C ARG A 165 -2.98 16.74 5.61
N ARG A 166 -1.80 16.20 5.23
CA ARG A 166 -1.70 14.86 4.65
C ARG A 166 -2.29 13.81 5.58
N HIS A 167 -1.92 13.84 6.85
CA HIS A 167 -2.44 12.92 7.86
C HIS A 167 -3.97 13.06 8.02
N LEU A 168 -4.50 14.29 8.11
CA LEU A 168 -5.94 14.53 8.16
C LEU A 168 -6.67 14.03 6.91
N PHE A 169 -6.06 14.15 5.73
CA PHE A 169 -6.62 13.60 4.50
C PHE A 169 -6.79 12.09 4.59
N VAL A 170 -5.76 11.35 5.06
CA VAL A 170 -5.85 9.88 5.24
C VAL A 170 -6.99 9.50 6.18
N LEU A 171 -7.10 10.16 7.34
CA LEU A 171 -8.16 9.87 8.31
C LEU A 171 -9.55 10.20 7.75
N ASN A 172 -9.69 11.33 7.04
CA ASN A 172 -10.95 11.71 6.41
C ASN A 172 -11.34 10.73 5.30
N TYR A 173 -10.40 10.33 4.45
CA TYR A 173 -10.62 9.30 3.45
C TYR A 173 -11.16 8.01 4.10
N ALA A 174 -10.49 7.53 5.14
CA ALA A 174 -10.89 6.32 5.84
C ALA A 174 -12.31 6.41 6.46
N LEU A 175 -12.67 7.55 7.02
CA LEU A 175 -13.98 7.79 7.61
C LEU A 175 -15.12 7.89 6.59
N THR A 176 -14.80 8.31 5.36
CA THR A 176 -15.78 8.55 4.28
C THR A 176 -15.87 7.40 3.27
N HIS A 177 -14.94 6.42 3.33
CA HIS A 177 -14.91 5.26 2.43
C HIS A 177 -14.91 3.93 3.21
N PRO A 178 -15.93 3.66 4.07
CA PRO A 178 -15.97 2.48 4.92
C PRO A 178 -16.18 1.17 4.16
N GLU A 179 -16.69 1.24 2.92
CA GLU A 179 -16.91 0.10 2.02
C GLU A 179 -15.69 -0.26 1.17
N SER A 180 -14.68 0.63 1.14
CA SER A 180 -13.51 0.44 0.31
C SER A 180 -12.50 -0.51 0.96
N TYR A 181 -12.07 -1.53 0.23
CA TYR A 181 -11.05 -2.48 0.70
C TYR A 181 -9.66 -1.86 0.86
N ILE A 182 -9.39 -0.72 0.24
CA ILE A 182 -8.11 -0.01 0.47
C ILE A 182 -8.09 0.79 1.77
N THR A 183 -9.25 1.08 2.38
CA THR A 183 -9.34 1.90 3.59
C THR A 183 -8.47 1.39 4.74
N PRO A 184 -8.53 0.14 5.19
CA PRO A 184 -7.66 -0.34 6.26
C PRO A 184 -6.17 -0.32 5.84
N TYR A 185 -5.87 -0.61 4.57
CA TYR A 185 -4.50 -0.57 4.05
C TYR A 185 -3.89 0.83 4.12
N VAL A 186 -4.58 1.86 3.63
CA VAL A 186 -4.03 3.23 3.63
C VAL A 186 -3.86 3.79 5.03
N VAL A 187 -4.71 3.40 6.00
CA VAL A 187 -4.52 3.78 7.40
C VAL A 187 -3.25 3.14 7.98
N LEU A 188 -3.04 1.84 7.73
CA LEU A 188 -1.86 1.12 8.20
C LEU A 188 -0.56 1.70 7.65
N VAL A 189 -0.54 2.09 6.37
CA VAL A 189 0.67 2.55 5.67
C VAL A 189 0.90 4.06 5.84
N ASP A 190 -0.15 4.88 5.70
CA ASP A 190 -0.02 6.32 5.54
C ASP A 190 -0.38 7.14 6.79
N ALA A 191 -1.00 6.51 7.80
CA ALA A 191 -1.36 7.15 9.06
C ALA A 191 -0.81 6.39 10.30
N PRO A 192 0.48 6.00 10.32
CA PRO A 192 1.07 5.38 11.51
C PRO A 192 1.03 6.39 12.67
N ASN A 193 1.02 5.89 13.90
CA ASN A 193 0.98 6.69 15.13
C ASN A 193 -0.31 7.52 15.34
N THR A 194 -1.38 7.18 14.64
CA THR A 194 -2.71 7.74 14.89
C THR A 194 -3.20 7.29 16.28
N ARG A 195 -3.76 8.22 17.05
CA ARG A 195 -4.33 7.91 18.39
C ARG A 195 -5.43 6.86 18.27
N VAL A 196 -5.45 5.92 19.22
CA VAL A 196 -6.37 4.77 19.22
C VAL A 196 -7.84 5.18 19.05
N LYS A 197 -8.27 6.29 19.67
CA LYS A 197 -9.65 6.77 19.54
C LYS A 197 -10.11 7.04 18.09
N TYR A 198 -9.19 7.48 17.21
CA TYR A 198 -9.51 7.71 15.80
C TYR A 198 -9.49 6.41 15.01
N LEU A 199 -8.53 5.51 15.33
CA LEU A 199 -8.46 4.18 14.76
C LEU A 199 -9.73 3.37 15.07
N ASP A 200 -10.20 3.40 16.32
CA ASP A 200 -11.46 2.77 16.76
C ASP A 200 -12.67 3.32 15.99
N SER A 201 -12.70 4.65 15.80
CA SER A 201 -13.79 5.31 15.06
C SER A 201 -13.82 4.89 13.58
N ILE A 202 -12.66 4.73 12.95
CA ILE A 202 -12.55 4.24 11.57
C ILE A 202 -12.97 2.78 11.51
N TYR A 203 -12.40 1.92 12.37
CA TYR A 203 -12.68 0.49 12.36
C TYR A 203 -14.17 0.21 12.61
N GLY A 204 -14.80 0.94 13.55
CA GLY A 204 -16.21 0.80 13.87
C GLY A 204 -17.18 1.19 12.74
N LYS A 205 -16.69 1.92 11.72
CA LYS A 205 -17.46 2.28 10.53
C LYS A 205 -17.28 1.32 9.36
N LEU A 206 -16.19 0.52 9.35
CA LEU A 206 -15.93 -0.40 8.24
C LEU A 206 -17.14 -1.33 8.02
N SER A 207 -17.43 -1.60 6.76
CA SER A 207 -18.40 -2.64 6.42
C SER A 207 -17.92 -4.01 6.93
N LYS A 208 -18.87 -4.94 7.09
CA LYS A 208 -18.55 -6.29 7.58
C LYS A 208 -17.53 -7.00 6.69
N ASP A 209 -17.65 -6.84 5.38
CA ASP A 209 -16.77 -7.48 4.40
C ASP A 209 -15.37 -6.90 4.44
N VAL A 210 -15.25 -5.56 4.52
CA VAL A 210 -13.96 -4.87 4.66
C VAL A 210 -13.29 -5.22 5.99
N ALA A 211 -14.03 -5.23 7.10
CA ALA A 211 -13.49 -5.61 8.41
C ALA A 211 -13.05 -7.09 8.46
N ALA A 212 -13.69 -7.98 7.67
CA ALA A 212 -13.35 -9.39 7.56
C ALA A 212 -12.21 -9.68 6.56
N SER A 213 -11.80 -8.69 5.74
CA SER A 213 -10.71 -8.80 4.78
C SER A 213 -9.35 -8.98 5.46
N THR A 214 -8.32 -9.30 4.68
CA THR A 214 -6.92 -9.40 5.16
C THR A 214 -6.50 -8.12 5.87
N TYR A 215 -6.61 -6.96 5.20
CA TYR A 215 -6.21 -5.68 5.80
C TYR A 215 -7.14 -5.21 6.92
N GLY A 216 -8.42 -5.58 6.90
CA GLY A 216 -9.34 -5.32 8.01
C GLY A 216 -8.92 -6.02 9.30
N LYS A 217 -8.47 -7.28 9.21
CA LYS A 217 -7.94 -8.05 10.34
C LYS A 217 -6.60 -7.52 10.82
N GLU A 218 -5.69 -7.18 9.91
CA GLU A 218 -4.41 -6.54 10.24
C GLU A 218 -4.62 -5.21 10.94
N PHE A 219 -5.57 -4.40 10.47
CA PHE A 219 -5.91 -3.13 11.09
C PHE A 219 -6.45 -3.31 12.51
N LYS A 220 -7.30 -4.33 12.76
CA LYS A 220 -7.74 -4.67 14.11
C LYS A 220 -6.57 -5.02 15.02
N THR A 221 -5.66 -5.87 14.57
CA THR A 221 -4.46 -6.24 15.31
C THR A 221 -3.58 -5.02 15.61
N TYR A 222 -3.41 -4.13 14.64
CA TYR A 222 -2.69 -2.87 14.81
C TYR A 222 -3.31 -1.98 15.90
N ILE A 223 -4.65 -1.85 15.95
CA ILE A 223 -5.36 -1.10 17.00
C ILE A 223 -5.08 -1.68 18.38
N GLU A 224 -5.09 -3.00 18.52
CA GLU A 224 -4.78 -3.67 19.80
C GLU A 224 -3.37 -3.39 20.28
N LEU A 225 -2.38 -3.44 19.37
CA LEU A 225 -0.98 -3.10 19.66
C LEU A 225 -0.82 -1.60 20.02
N ALA A 226 -1.45 -0.71 19.27
CA ALA A 226 -1.41 0.73 19.53
C ALA A 226 -2.02 1.06 20.91
N ARG A 227 -3.12 0.41 21.29
CA ARG A 227 -3.77 0.55 22.59
C ARG A 227 -2.87 0.10 23.74
N LYS A 228 -2.15 -1.01 23.55
CA LYS A 228 -1.16 -1.47 24.52
C LYS A 228 -0.04 -0.45 24.69
N ALA A 229 0.50 0.06 23.58
CA ALA A 229 1.57 1.06 23.60
C ALA A 229 1.13 2.39 24.25
N GLU A 230 -0.10 2.87 24.03
CA GLU A 230 -0.63 4.07 24.70
C GLU A 230 -0.74 3.85 26.22
N ARG A 231 -1.19 2.67 26.67
CA ARG A 231 -1.26 2.35 28.12
C ARG A 231 0.12 2.29 28.77
N GLU A 232 1.10 1.69 28.12
CA GLU A 232 2.47 1.60 28.63
C GLU A 232 3.14 2.98 28.73
N ARG A 233 2.91 3.87 27.75
CA ARG A 233 3.38 5.27 27.82
C ARG A 233 2.74 6.01 28.98
N ALA A 234 1.42 5.95 29.13
CA ALA A 234 0.72 6.60 30.23
C ALA A 234 1.16 6.08 31.61
N ALA A 235 1.46 4.78 31.74
CA ALA A 235 1.98 4.21 32.98
C ALA A 235 3.37 4.75 33.33
N LYS A 236 4.28 4.85 32.35
CA LYS A 236 5.62 5.43 32.54
C LYS A 236 5.57 6.91 32.90
N GLU A 237 4.77 7.70 32.20
CA GLU A 237 4.59 9.13 32.51
C GLU A 237 4.05 9.35 33.94
N ALA A 238 3.14 8.47 34.39
CA ALA A 238 2.61 8.50 35.76
C ALA A 238 3.64 8.07 36.81
N GLU A 239 4.62 7.24 36.45
CA GLU A 239 5.72 6.83 37.34
C GLU A 239 6.78 7.93 37.44
N ASP A 240 7.17 8.53 36.33
CA ASP A 240 8.14 9.62 36.24
C ASP A 240 7.66 10.88 37.01
N THR A 241 6.35 11.14 36.99
CA THR A 241 5.76 12.25 37.76
C THR A 241 5.67 12.01 39.29
N LYS A 242 5.89 10.76 39.76
CA LYS A 242 5.87 10.39 41.18
C LYS A 242 7.24 10.41 41.85
N ILE A 243 8.33 10.59 41.08
CA ILE A 243 9.68 10.73 41.63
C ILE A 243 9.80 12.16 42.15
N PRO A 244 9.79 12.41 43.48
CA PRO A 244 10.02 13.75 44.02
C PRO A 244 11.46 14.15 43.71
N ASP A 245 11.69 15.43 43.43
CA ASP A 245 13.03 16.05 43.39
C ASP A 245 13.80 15.79 44.73
N ALA A 246 14.48 14.63 44.77
CA ALA A 246 15.41 14.31 45.83
C ALA A 246 16.81 14.80 45.48
N LYS A 247 16.96 16.11 45.22
CA LYS A 247 18.26 16.79 45.17
C LYS A 247 18.06 18.29 45.43
N ASN A 248 17.86 18.66 46.70
CA ASN A 248 18.27 19.92 47.27
C ASN A 248 18.39 19.74 48.80
N GLU A 249 19.51 19.16 49.20
CA GLU A 249 20.15 19.40 50.52
C GLU A 249 21.67 19.47 50.28
#